data_e21e7f202baa8a3e1c6ca649524d7570
#
_entry.id   e21e7f202baa8a3e1c6ca649524d7570
#
_cell.length_a   1.000
_cell.length_b   1.000
_cell.length_c   1.000
_cell.angle_alpha   90.00
_cell.angle_beta   90.00
_cell.angle_gamma   90.00
#
_symmetry.space_group_name_H-M   'P 1'
#
loop_
_entity.id
_entity.type
_entity.pdbx_description
1 polymer ?
#
loop_
_entity_poly.entity_id
_entity_poly.type
_entity_poly.pdbx_seq_one_letter_code
_entity_poly.pdbx_strand_id
1 'polypeptide(L)'
;MSKQTSGNRFSGKGYYIALGLCAFAIAISGFLYYWNASKPEPALRDPDNTVNVTLDPGGEVPVGVTTPNQDPQVTTTPTAPNQGTSAAKLGKTASPVAGSTVAEYAMDCLLYNQTTRDWRTHNGIDIAAETGAFVTAAADGTVYTVYEDETMGTTVVISHAEGYTTKYASLNENVLVQPGDTVTVGQQIGTVGQTALLESAIGDHVHFSVACNDVPVDPGDFLPEES
;
A
#
# COMPACT_ATOMS: atom_id res chain seq x y z
N MET A 1 48.39 -42.20 36.54
CA MET A 1 48.13 -41.01 35.69
C MET A 1 46.68 -40.61 35.85
N SER A 2 46.40 -39.67 36.76
CA SER A 2 45.03 -39.15 37.02
C SER A 2 44.83 -37.86 36.24
N LYS A 3 43.82 -37.83 35.36
CA LYS A 3 43.35 -36.63 34.67
C LYS A 3 42.52 -35.81 35.63
N GLN A 4 43.00 -34.62 35.98
CA GLN A 4 42.20 -33.58 36.64
C GLN A 4 41.26 -32.92 35.63
N THR A 5 39.98 -33.05 35.88
CA THR A 5 38.94 -32.27 35.22
C THR A 5 38.85 -30.91 35.91
N SER A 6 39.25 -29.86 35.19
CA SER A 6 39.09 -28.47 35.61
C SER A 6 37.59 -28.08 35.58
N GLY A 7 36.94 -28.01 36.73
CA GLY A 7 35.61 -27.45 36.89
C GLY A 7 35.62 -25.94 36.75
N ASN A 8 35.00 -25.44 35.72
CA ASN A 8 34.80 -24.00 35.49
C ASN A 8 33.81 -23.46 36.53
N ARG A 9 34.32 -22.80 37.60
CA ARG A 9 33.50 -22.11 38.58
C ARG A 9 33.04 -20.79 37.98
N PHE A 10 31.80 -20.77 37.45
CA PHE A 10 31.12 -19.52 37.13
C PHE A 10 31.02 -18.67 38.41
N SER A 11 31.80 -17.61 38.48
CA SER A 11 31.77 -16.62 39.57
C SER A 11 30.39 -15.98 39.60
N GLY A 12 29.70 -15.99 40.76
CA GLY A 12 28.33 -15.49 40.96
C GLY A 12 28.08 -14.01 40.54
N LYS A 13 29.13 -13.28 40.18
CA LYS A 13 29.04 -11.93 39.64
C LYS A 13 28.42 -11.87 38.21
N GLY A 14 28.62 -12.92 37.37
CA GLY A 14 28.01 -12.98 36.03
C GLY A 14 26.50 -13.17 36.07
N TYR A 15 25.98 -13.88 37.07
CA TYR A 15 24.55 -14.09 37.25
C TYR A 15 23.79 -12.76 37.54
N TYR A 16 24.34 -11.90 38.39
CA TYR A 16 23.73 -10.60 38.69
C TYR A 16 23.79 -9.61 37.52
N ILE A 17 24.80 -9.71 36.68
CA ILE A 17 24.88 -8.91 35.42
C ILE A 17 23.78 -9.35 34.46
N ALA A 18 23.58 -10.67 34.28
CA ALA A 18 22.53 -11.21 33.42
C ALA A 18 21.13 -10.81 33.92
N LEU A 19 20.86 -10.93 35.24
CA LEU A 19 19.61 -10.46 35.83
C LEU A 19 19.39 -8.96 35.65
N GLY A 20 20.42 -8.14 35.81
CA GLY A 20 20.36 -6.70 35.58
C GLY A 20 20.00 -6.36 34.12
N LEU A 21 20.60 -7.03 33.15
CA LEU A 21 20.29 -6.84 31.74
C LEU A 21 18.85 -7.27 31.39
N CYS A 22 18.37 -8.39 31.93
CA CYS A 22 16.98 -8.82 31.76
C CYS A 22 15.98 -7.82 32.35
N ALA A 23 16.24 -7.32 33.57
CA ALA A 23 15.37 -6.34 34.19
C ALA A 23 15.34 -5.01 33.40
N PHE A 24 16.48 -4.60 32.86
CA PHE A 24 16.61 -3.39 32.02
C PHE A 24 15.86 -3.55 30.69
N ALA A 25 15.95 -4.72 30.05
CA ALA A 25 15.22 -5.02 28.83
C ALA A 25 13.69 -4.98 29.04
N ILE A 26 13.21 -5.52 30.18
CA ILE A 26 11.78 -5.49 30.53
C ILE A 26 11.33 -4.04 30.80
N ALA A 27 12.14 -3.24 31.48
CA ALA A 27 11.82 -1.83 31.75
C ALA A 27 11.72 -1.00 30.45
N ILE A 28 12.66 -1.21 29.51
CA ILE A 28 12.63 -0.54 28.18
C ILE A 28 11.40 -0.98 27.39
N SER A 29 11.12 -2.26 27.35
CA SER A 29 9.94 -2.79 26.65
C SER A 29 8.63 -2.22 27.23
N GLY A 30 8.51 -2.15 28.56
CA GLY A 30 7.35 -1.55 29.22
C GLY A 30 7.23 -0.06 28.95
N PHE A 31 8.35 0.67 28.94
CA PHE A 31 8.37 2.10 28.61
C PHE A 31 7.96 2.37 27.16
N LEU A 32 8.47 1.61 26.21
CA LEU A 32 8.10 1.74 24.80
C LEU A 32 6.63 1.41 24.55
N TYR A 33 6.12 0.37 25.21
CA TYR A 33 4.69 0.03 25.17
C TYR A 33 3.82 1.16 25.73
N TYR A 34 4.18 1.69 26.91
CA TYR A 34 3.45 2.83 27.53
C TYR A 34 3.50 4.08 26.67
N TRP A 35 4.65 4.40 26.08
CA TRP A 35 4.80 5.57 25.21
C TRP A 35 4.00 5.43 23.92
N ASN A 36 3.96 4.22 23.33
CA ASN A 36 3.15 3.97 22.15
C ASN A 36 1.63 3.99 22.44
N ALA A 37 1.22 3.44 23.59
CA ALA A 37 -0.18 3.48 24.04
C ALA A 37 -0.66 4.89 24.45
N SER A 38 0.28 5.81 24.73
CA SER A 38 -0.04 7.20 25.12
C SER A 38 -0.11 8.16 23.93
N LYS A 39 0.06 7.69 22.69
CA LYS A 39 -0.20 8.52 21.52
C LYS A 39 -1.71 8.70 21.39
N PRO A 40 -2.21 9.96 21.33
CA PRO A 40 -3.63 10.18 21.08
C PRO A 40 -3.97 9.61 19.71
N GLU A 41 -4.97 8.73 19.64
CA GLU A 41 -5.55 8.33 18.37
C GLU A 41 -6.02 9.58 17.61
N PRO A 42 -5.85 9.65 16.28
CA PRO A 42 -6.43 10.72 15.50
C PRO A 42 -7.95 10.64 15.69
N ALA A 43 -8.50 11.70 16.30
CA ALA A 43 -9.93 11.80 16.57
C ALA A 43 -10.70 11.56 15.27
N LEU A 44 -11.46 10.46 15.23
CA LEU A 44 -12.52 10.25 14.24
C LEU A 44 -13.43 11.47 14.30
N ARG A 45 -13.52 12.21 13.21
CA ARG A 45 -14.47 13.32 13.09
C ARG A 45 -15.87 12.75 13.24
N ASP A 46 -16.50 13.14 14.33
CA ASP A 46 -17.90 12.90 14.59
C ASP A 46 -18.75 13.56 13.49
N PRO A 47 -19.60 12.85 12.74
CA PRO A 47 -20.39 13.41 11.63
C PRO A 47 -21.56 14.30 12.10
N ASP A 48 -21.72 14.55 13.41
CA ASP A 48 -22.89 15.22 13.96
C ASP A 48 -22.56 16.55 14.68
N ASN A 49 -21.63 17.35 14.13
CA ASN A 49 -21.45 18.73 14.62
C ASN A 49 -22.36 19.70 13.85
N THR A 50 -23.64 19.72 14.22
CA THR A 50 -24.57 20.78 13.84
C THR A 50 -24.14 22.06 14.54
N VAL A 51 -23.53 22.98 13.80
CA VAL A 51 -23.24 24.35 14.26
C VAL A 51 -24.57 25.07 14.43
N ASN A 52 -25.05 25.21 15.65
CA ASN A 52 -26.14 26.11 15.99
C ASN A 52 -25.69 27.56 15.82
N VAL A 53 -26.03 28.17 14.69
CA VAL A 53 -25.92 29.61 14.49
C VAL A 53 -27.12 30.27 15.19
N THR A 54 -26.88 30.86 16.36
CA THR A 54 -27.81 31.72 17.05
C THR A 54 -27.86 33.04 16.28
N LEU A 55 -28.99 33.30 15.59
CA LEU A 55 -29.29 34.60 14.99
C LEU A 55 -29.69 35.59 16.10
N ASP A 56 -28.90 36.62 16.30
CA ASP A 56 -29.23 37.78 17.11
C ASP A 56 -30.16 38.71 16.30
N PRO A 57 -31.34 39.10 16.80
CA PRO A 57 -32.25 39.96 16.07
C PRO A 57 -31.98 41.43 16.39
N GLY A 58 -31.42 42.18 15.45
CA GLY A 58 -31.40 43.64 15.56
C GLY A 58 -30.34 44.35 14.70
N GLY A 59 -30.76 44.94 13.59
CA GLY A 59 -29.90 45.83 12.81
C GLY A 59 -30.42 46.10 11.39
N GLU A 60 -30.98 47.26 11.21
CA GLU A 60 -31.73 47.78 10.05
C GLU A 60 -30.93 47.82 8.73
N VAL A 61 -31.68 47.70 7.62
CA VAL A 61 -31.33 47.88 6.19
C VAL A 61 -31.03 49.34 5.83
N PRO A 62 -30.27 49.63 4.75
CA PRO A 62 -30.88 50.35 3.66
C PRO A 62 -30.70 49.75 2.25
N VAL A 63 -31.75 49.88 1.52
CA VAL A 63 -32.02 49.53 0.15
C VAL A 63 -31.15 50.30 -0.84
N GLY A 64 -30.61 49.61 -1.84
CA GLY A 64 -30.00 50.19 -3.02
C GLY A 64 -30.20 49.26 -4.22
N VAL A 65 -31.22 49.57 -5.05
CA VAL A 65 -31.60 48.91 -6.31
C VAL A 65 -30.58 49.26 -7.39
N THR A 66 -30.07 48.25 -8.13
CA THR A 66 -29.94 48.28 -9.60
C THR A 66 -29.59 46.87 -10.14
N THR A 67 -30.47 46.31 -10.95
CA THR A 67 -30.29 45.21 -11.92
C THR A 67 -29.94 45.80 -13.28
N PRO A 68 -29.62 45.02 -14.37
CA PRO A 68 -29.29 43.62 -14.51
C PRO A 68 -28.03 43.35 -15.39
N ASN A 69 -27.34 42.21 -15.28
CA ASN A 69 -26.91 41.52 -16.51
C ASN A 69 -26.68 40.03 -16.26
N GLN A 70 -27.19 39.26 -17.16
CA GLN A 70 -27.18 37.81 -17.22
C GLN A 70 -25.79 37.32 -17.57
N ASP A 71 -25.31 36.24 -16.95
CA ASP A 71 -24.96 35.01 -17.66
C ASP A 71 -24.42 33.92 -16.70
N PRO A 72 -24.33 32.66 -17.12
CA PRO A 72 -24.94 31.52 -16.40
C PRO A 72 -24.03 30.94 -15.30
N GLN A 73 -24.69 30.79 -14.16
CA GLN A 73 -24.14 30.10 -13.00
C GLN A 73 -24.02 28.60 -13.31
N VAL A 74 -22.77 28.14 -13.53
CA VAL A 74 -22.44 26.72 -13.45
C VAL A 74 -22.41 26.33 -11.98
N THR A 75 -23.55 25.86 -11.51
CA THR A 75 -23.68 25.21 -10.20
C THR A 75 -23.06 23.82 -10.32
N THR A 76 -21.78 23.68 -10.01
CA THR A 76 -21.19 22.37 -9.73
C THR A 76 -21.55 22.00 -8.29
N THR A 77 -22.71 21.39 -8.12
CA THR A 77 -23.00 20.61 -6.92
C THR A 77 -22.00 19.45 -6.89
N PRO A 78 -21.22 19.24 -5.81
CA PRO A 78 -20.47 18.01 -5.68
C PRO A 78 -21.49 16.88 -5.50
N THR A 79 -21.70 16.13 -6.56
CA THR A 79 -22.44 14.87 -6.49
C THR A 79 -21.65 13.93 -5.61
N ALA A 80 -22.18 13.62 -4.44
CA ALA A 80 -21.71 12.51 -3.62
C ALA A 80 -21.62 11.25 -4.50
N PRO A 81 -20.59 10.41 -4.33
CA PRO A 81 -20.49 9.20 -5.11
C PRO A 81 -21.72 8.34 -4.84
N ASN A 82 -22.54 8.20 -5.87
CA ASN A 82 -23.70 7.34 -5.88
C ASN A 82 -23.21 5.91 -5.69
N GLN A 83 -23.41 5.34 -4.50
CA GLN A 83 -23.27 3.91 -4.25
C GLN A 83 -24.42 3.16 -4.95
N GLY A 84 -24.41 3.20 -6.27
CA GLY A 84 -25.19 2.31 -7.11
C GLY A 84 -24.32 1.11 -7.43
N THR A 85 -24.42 0.05 -6.63
CA THR A 85 -23.90 -1.27 -6.92
C THR A 85 -24.59 -1.86 -8.15
N SER A 86 -24.21 -1.38 -9.32
CA SER A 86 -24.21 -2.23 -10.50
C SER A 86 -22.90 -3.02 -10.38
N ALA A 87 -22.97 -4.33 -10.17
CA ALA A 87 -21.81 -5.20 -10.21
C ALA A 87 -21.18 -5.06 -11.61
N ALA A 88 -20.26 -4.11 -11.74
CA ALA A 88 -19.52 -3.93 -12.97
C ALA A 88 -18.70 -5.21 -13.15
N LYS A 89 -18.89 -5.89 -14.27
CA LYS A 89 -18.09 -7.07 -14.61
C LYS A 89 -16.66 -6.63 -14.86
N LEU A 90 -15.67 -7.42 -14.38
CA LEU A 90 -14.28 -7.21 -14.74
C LEU A 90 -14.16 -7.19 -16.27
N GLY A 91 -13.59 -6.11 -16.79
CA GLY A 91 -13.48 -5.88 -18.23
C GLY A 91 -12.30 -6.63 -18.84
N LYS A 92 -11.71 -6.00 -19.86
CA LYS A 92 -10.46 -6.50 -20.49
C LYS A 92 -9.29 -6.32 -19.52
N THR A 93 -8.39 -7.29 -19.48
CA THR A 93 -7.11 -7.23 -18.76
C THR A 93 -5.94 -7.13 -19.72
N ALA A 94 -4.81 -6.62 -19.25
CA ALA A 94 -3.56 -6.51 -20.01
C ALA A 94 -2.35 -6.65 -19.08
N SER A 95 -1.22 -7.11 -19.62
CA SER A 95 0.04 -7.11 -18.88
C SER A 95 0.41 -5.68 -18.44
N PRO A 96 0.86 -5.49 -17.18
CA PRO A 96 1.21 -4.16 -16.67
C PRO A 96 2.46 -3.56 -17.32
N VAL A 97 3.34 -4.39 -17.84
CA VAL A 97 4.57 -3.98 -18.51
C VAL A 97 4.92 -4.99 -19.60
N ALA A 98 5.61 -4.53 -20.65
CA ALA A 98 6.17 -5.43 -21.67
C ALA A 98 7.47 -6.04 -21.12
N GLY A 99 7.48 -7.35 -20.94
CA GLY A 99 8.63 -8.07 -20.41
C GLY A 99 8.34 -9.55 -20.26
N SER A 100 9.32 -10.32 -19.78
CA SER A 100 9.16 -11.74 -19.45
C SER A 100 9.06 -11.93 -17.94
N THR A 101 8.26 -12.90 -17.51
CA THR A 101 8.23 -13.30 -16.10
C THR A 101 9.56 -13.93 -15.70
N VAL A 102 10.16 -13.43 -14.62
CA VAL A 102 11.43 -13.90 -14.06
C VAL A 102 11.27 -14.56 -12.70
N ALA A 103 10.14 -14.33 -12.03
CA ALA A 103 9.72 -15.08 -10.86
C ALA A 103 8.21 -15.32 -10.92
N GLU A 104 7.83 -16.57 -10.70
CA GLU A 104 6.44 -17.02 -10.79
C GLU A 104 5.69 -16.88 -9.47
N TYR A 105 4.36 -16.86 -9.54
CA TYR A 105 3.51 -16.97 -8.37
C TYR A 105 3.68 -18.34 -7.70
N ALA A 106 3.85 -18.35 -6.36
CA ALA A 106 4.09 -19.57 -5.60
C ALA A 106 3.59 -19.41 -4.16
N MET A 107 2.31 -19.64 -3.95
CA MET A 107 1.70 -19.64 -2.62
C MET A 107 1.53 -21.05 -2.04
N ASP A 108 1.64 -22.09 -2.85
CA ASP A 108 1.55 -23.50 -2.48
C ASP A 108 2.92 -24.18 -2.33
N CYS A 109 4.00 -23.53 -2.77
CA CYS A 109 5.38 -24.00 -2.66
C CYS A 109 6.33 -22.86 -2.29
N LEU A 110 7.58 -23.19 -2.01
CA LEU A 110 8.61 -22.22 -1.67
C LEU A 110 9.54 -22.00 -2.86
N LEU A 111 9.78 -20.75 -3.22
CA LEU A 111 10.81 -20.32 -4.15
C LEU A 111 12.05 -19.80 -3.38
N TYR A 112 13.24 -20.00 -3.96
CA TYR A 112 14.47 -19.47 -3.40
C TYR A 112 14.60 -17.98 -3.75
N ASN A 113 14.58 -17.13 -2.74
CA ASN A 113 14.84 -15.69 -2.91
C ASN A 113 16.35 -15.43 -2.90
N GLN A 114 16.89 -14.93 -4.00
CA GLN A 114 18.34 -14.70 -4.17
C GLN A 114 18.84 -13.52 -3.34
N THR A 115 17.99 -12.54 -3.03
CA THR A 115 18.33 -11.36 -2.24
C THR A 115 18.52 -11.72 -0.78
N THR A 116 17.54 -12.40 -0.19
CA THR A 116 17.53 -12.78 1.23
C THR A 116 18.20 -14.13 1.49
N ARG A 117 18.42 -14.91 0.44
CA ARG A 117 19.05 -16.26 0.47
C ARG A 117 18.28 -17.25 1.33
N ASP A 118 16.95 -17.18 1.26
CA ASP A 118 16.05 -18.09 1.96
C ASP A 118 14.94 -18.61 1.03
N TRP A 119 14.15 -19.55 1.54
CA TRP A 119 13.00 -20.12 0.84
C TRP A 119 11.71 -19.52 1.37
N ARG A 120 10.90 -18.93 0.49
CA ARG A 120 9.64 -18.26 0.83
C ARG A 120 8.57 -18.43 -0.25
N THR A 121 7.33 -18.17 0.11
CA THR A 121 6.23 -18.02 -0.86
C THR A 121 6.39 -16.71 -1.64
N HIS A 122 5.83 -16.66 -2.84
CA HIS A 122 5.78 -15.46 -3.69
C HIS A 122 4.33 -15.19 -4.10
N ASN A 123 3.75 -14.10 -3.66
CA ASN A 123 2.33 -13.77 -3.82
C ASN A 123 2.04 -12.93 -5.07
N GLY A 124 2.92 -12.94 -6.05
CA GLY A 124 2.81 -12.21 -7.31
C GLY A 124 3.69 -12.86 -8.37
N ILE A 125 3.90 -12.14 -9.45
CA ILE A 125 4.90 -12.43 -10.47
C ILE A 125 5.84 -11.23 -10.60
N ASP A 126 7.11 -11.50 -10.90
CA ASP A 126 8.06 -10.45 -11.24
C ASP A 126 8.26 -10.44 -12.75
N ILE A 127 8.00 -9.30 -13.36
CA ILE A 127 8.12 -9.11 -14.81
C ILE A 127 9.35 -8.23 -15.07
N ALA A 128 10.36 -8.81 -15.70
CA ALA A 128 11.58 -8.08 -16.06
C ALA A 128 11.27 -6.97 -17.06
N ALA A 129 11.72 -5.75 -16.75
CA ALA A 129 11.60 -4.60 -17.64
C ALA A 129 12.64 -3.56 -17.24
N GLU A 130 13.17 -2.81 -18.20
CA GLU A 130 14.20 -1.81 -17.93
C GLU A 130 13.70 -0.69 -17.00
N THR A 131 14.56 -0.22 -16.11
CA THR A 131 14.28 0.96 -15.28
C THR A 131 13.81 2.13 -16.15
N GLY A 132 12.69 2.76 -15.79
CA GLY A 132 12.06 3.84 -16.55
C GLY A 132 11.05 3.38 -17.60
N ALA A 133 10.91 2.06 -17.88
CA ALA A 133 9.84 1.55 -18.73
C ALA A 133 8.47 1.89 -18.11
N PHE A 134 7.48 2.19 -18.95
CA PHE A 134 6.14 2.54 -18.47
C PHE A 134 5.42 1.33 -17.90
N VAL A 135 4.84 1.53 -16.71
CA VAL A 135 3.94 0.58 -16.06
C VAL A 135 2.52 1.07 -16.24
N THR A 136 1.63 0.17 -16.62
CA THR A 136 0.24 0.47 -16.96
C THR A 136 -0.75 -0.29 -16.07
N ALA A 137 -1.96 0.25 -15.91
CA ALA A 137 -3.04 -0.42 -15.21
C ALA A 137 -3.46 -1.70 -15.97
N ALA A 138 -3.47 -2.82 -15.28
CA ALA A 138 -3.78 -4.12 -15.87
C ALA A 138 -5.29 -4.31 -16.17
N ALA A 139 -6.15 -3.48 -15.58
CA ALA A 139 -7.60 -3.44 -15.82
C ALA A 139 -8.17 -2.06 -15.48
N ASP A 140 -9.42 -1.80 -15.88
CA ASP A 140 -10.17 -0.61 -15.47
C ASP A 140 -10.41 -0.65 -13.96
N GLY A 141 -10.23 0.49 -13.28
CA GLY A 141 -10.39 0.55 -11.83
C GLY A 141 -10.22 1.93 -11.23
N THR A 142 -10.09 1.96 -9.93
CA THR A 142 -9.81 3.17 -9.15
C THR A 142 -8.57 2.94 -8.29
N VAL A 143 -7.65 3.89 -8.31
CA VAL A 143 -6.45 3.84 -7.45
C VAL A 143 -6.89 3.88 -6.00
N TYR A 144 -6.66 2.79 -5.28
CA TYR A 144 -7.01 2.67 -3.87
C TYR A 144 -6.00 3.39 -2.99
N THR A 145 -4.71 3.16 -3.21
CA THR A 145 -3.63 3.79 -2.46
C THR A 145 -2.32 3.81 -3.25
N VAL A 146 -1.47 4.77 -2.89
CA VAL A 146 -0.07 4.86 -3.31
C VAL A 146 0.75 5.02 -2.04
N TYR A 147 1.77 4.19 -1.84
CA TYR A 147 2.61 4.24 -0.65
C TYR A 147 4.01 3.70 -0.93
N GLU A 148 4.93 3.99 -0.03
CA GLU A 148 6.26 3.42 -0.04
C GLU A 148 6.30 2.26 0.96
N ASP A 149 6.61 1.06 0.45
CA ASP A 149 6.79 -0.16 1.24
C ASP A 149 8.27 -0.33 1.58
N GLU A 150 8.60 -0.64 2.83
CA GLU A 150 9.99 -0.79 3.28
C GLU A 150 10.75 -1.90 2.54
N THR A 151 10.05 -2.89 1.99
CA THR A 151 10.62 -4.08 1.33
C THR A 151 10.41 -4.09 -0.18
N MET A 152 9.21 -3.68 -0.62
CA MET A 152 8.79 -3.75 -2.02
C MET A 152 8.87 -2.39 -2.73
N GLY A 153 9.24 -1.32 -2.01
CA GLY A 153 9.41 0.04 -2.53
C GLY A 153 8.12 0.72 -2.91
N THR A 154 8.20 1.67 -3.83
CA THR A 154 7.06 2.46 -4.27
C THR A 154 5.98 1.56 -4.89
N THR A 155 4.79 1.63 -4.32
CA THR A 155 3.70 0.70 -4.59
C THR A 155 2.41 1.45 -4.91
N VAL A 156 1.74 1.03 -5.99
CA VAL A 156 0.39 1.46 -6.39
C VAL A 156 -0.55 0.28 -6.23
N VAL A 157 -1.72 0.51 -5.63
CA VAL A 157 -2.80 -0.48 -5.52
C VAL A 157 -4.03 0.05 -6.22
N ILE A 158 -4.63 -0.75 -7.09
CA ILE A 158 -5.84 -0.41 -7.85
C ILE A 158 -6.94 -1.40 -7.47
N SER A 159 -8.11 -0.87 -7.14
CA SER A 159 -9.32 -1.65 -6.92
C SER A 159 -10.13 -1.73 -8.21
N HIS A 160 -10.60 -2.93 -8.53
CA HIS A 160 -11.34 -3.24 -9.75
C HIS A 160 -12.74 -3.76 -9.44
N ALA A 161 -13.50 -4.06 -10.48
CA ALA A 161 -14.78 -4.75 -10.36
C ALA A 161 -14.63 -6.16 -9.77
N GLU A 162 -15.73 -6.75 -9.33
CA GLU A 162 -15.84 -8.13 -8.83
C GLU A 162 -14.90 -8.44 -7.63
N GLY A 163 -14.46 -7.40 -6.88
CA GLY A 163 -13.60 -7.56 -5.70
C GLY A 163 -12.12 -7.83 -6.01
N TYR A 164 -11.70 -7.64 -7.27
CA TYR A 164 -10.29 -7.72 -7.62
C TYR A 164 -9.50 -6.50 -7.18
N THR A 165 -8.28 -6.73 -6.77
CA THR A 165 -7.26 -5.71 -6.50
C THR A 165 -5.97 -6.10 -7.17
N THR A 166 -5.31 -5.13 -7.80
CA THR A 166 -3.95 -5.32 -8.34
C THR A 166 -2.98 -4.42 -7.61
N LYS A 167 -1.78 -4.94 -7.37
CA LYS A 167 -0.68 -4.24 -6.73
C LYS A 167 0.52 -4.23 -7.67
N TYR A 168 1.12 -3.06 -7.83
CA TYR A 168 2.30 -2.80 -8.63
C TYR A 168 3.38 -2.26 -7.72
N ALA A 169 4.46 -2.99 -7.54
CA ALA A 169 5.57 -2.60 -6.69
C ALA A 169 6.88 -2.53 -7.47
N SER A 170 7.97 -2.15 -6.82
CA SER A 170 9.26 -1.84 -7.46
C SER A 170 9.18 -0.66 -8.45
N LEU A 171 8.22 0.26 -8.24
CA LEU A 171 8.06 1.44 -9.09
C LEU A 171 9.07 2.53 -8.75
N ASN A 172 9.27 3.45 -9.68
CA ASN A 172 9.97 4.71 -9.41
C ASN A 172 9.17 5.54 -8.40
N GLU A 173 9.85 6.35 -7.58
CA GLU A 173 9.22 7.22 -6.57
C GLU A 173 8.17 8.19 -7.16
N ASN A 174 8.36 8.61 -8.43
CA ASN A 174 7.45 9.51 -9.13
C ASN A 174 6.40 8.71 -9.92
N VAL A 175 5.32 8.32 -9.26
CA VAL A 175 4.16 7.72 -9.91
C VAL A 175 3.28 8.77 -10.59
N LEU A 176 2.47 8.36 -11.57
CA LEU A 176 1.65 9.25 -12.40
C LEU A 176 0.19 9.35 -11.94
N VAL A 177 -0.14 8.69 -10.85
CA VAL A 177 -1.51 8.59 -10.31
C VAL A 177 -1.53 8.85 -8.81
N GLN A 178 -2.69 9.20 -8.29
CA GLN A 178 -2.94 9.42 -6.87
C GLN A 178 -4.18 8.66 -6.39
N PRO A 179 -4.32 8.40 -5.08
CA PRO A 179 -5.49 7.75 -4.52
C PRO A 179 -6.79 8.46 -4.93
N GLY A 180 -7.77 7.67 -5.42
CA GLY A 180 -9.05 8.16 -5.91
C GLY A 180 -9.12 8.38 -7.43
N ASP A 181 -8.01 8.36 -8.15
CA ASP A 181 -8.01 8.47 -9.60
C ASP A 181 -8.67 7.25 -10.25
N THR A 182 -9.53 7.48 -11.24
CA THR A 182 -10.04 6.40 -12.10
C THR A 182 -9.05 6.15 -13.22
N VAL A 183 -8.73 4.88 -13.44
CA VAL A 183 -7.80 4.44 -14.49
C VAL A 183 -8.47 3.43 -15.43
N THR A 184 -8.02 3.43 -16.68
CA THR A 184 -8.44 2.45 -17.68
C THR A 184 -7.32 1.47 -17.97
N VAL A 185 -7.66 0.27 -18.44
CA VAL A 185 -6.67 -0.74 -18.86
C VAL A 185 -5.67 -0.13 -19.85
N GLY A 186 -4.38 -0.34 -19.61
CA GLY A 186 -3.30 0.22 -20.42
C GLY A 186 -2.94 1.68 -20.12
N GLN A 187 -3.64 2.35 -19.21
CA GLN A 187 -3.27 3.70 -18.78
C GLN A 187 -1.98 3.66 -17.96
N GLN A 188 -1.04 4.56 -18.25
CA GLN A 188 0.22 4.68 -17.52
C GLN A 188 -0.03 5.13 -16.08
N ILE A 189 0.53 4.38 -15.12
CA ILE A 189 0.42 4.64 -13.69
C ILE A 189 1.76 5.00 -13.04
N GLY A 190 2.87 4.66 -13.68
CA GLY A 190 4.22 4.92 -13.20
C GLY A 190 5.27 4.40 -14.16
N THR A 191 6.47 4.25 -13.66
CA THR A 191 7.60 3.64 -14.37
C THR A 191 8.30 2.63 -13.48
N VAL A 192 8.99 1.68 -14.09
CA VAL A 192 9.84 0.69 -13.41
C VAL A 192 10.94 1.42 -12.62
N GLY A 193 11.10 1.06 -11.36
CA GLY A 193 12.14 1.56 -10.47
C GLY A 193 13.10 0.45 -10.01
N GLN A 194 13.87 0.78 -8.98
CA GLN A 194 14.77 -0.15 -8.28
C GLN A 194 14.53 -0.04 -6.76
N THR A 195 13.29 0.13 -6.37
CA THR A 195 12.92 0.45 -5.00
C THR A 195 12.63 -0.79 -4.15
N ALA A 196 12.43 -1.98 -4.76
CA ALA A 196 12.19 -3.25 -4.07
C ALA A 196 13.47 -3.82 -3.46
N LEU A 197 13.71 -3.57 -2.17
CA LEU A 197 14.88 -4.07 -1.44
C LEU A 197 14.88 -5.60 -1.30
N LEU A 198 13.68 -6.21 -1.16
CA LEU A 198 13.52 -7.65 -0.97
C LEU A 198 13.86 -8.45 -2.24
N GLU A 199 13.84 -7.81 -3.40
CA GLU A 199 13.98 -8.40 -4.73
C GLU A 199 15.13 -7.79 -5.53
N SER A 200 16.02 -7.03 -4.87
CA SER A 200 17.11 -6.30 -5.51
C SER A 200 18.11 -7.17 -6.27
N ALA A 201 18.16 -8.48 -6.03
CA ALA A 201 19.08 -9.41 -6.72
C ALA A 201 18.51 -9.96 -8.04
N ILE A 202 17.23 -9.74 -8.36
CA ILE A 202 16.62 -10.21 -9.63
C ILE A 202 16.80 -9.23 -10.79
N GLY A 203 17.29 -8.03 -10.53
CA GLY A 203 17.44 -6.96 -11.54
C GLY A 203 16.21 -6.07 -11.66
N ASP A 204 16.14 -5.30 -12.73
CA ASP A 204 15.06 -4.35 -12.95
C ASP A 204 13.76 -5.08 -13.33
N HIS A 205 12.70 -4.85 -12.57
CA HIS A 205 11.42 -5.55 -12.73
C HIS A 205 10.26 -4.76 -12.13
N VAL A 206 9.05 -5.22 -12.41
CA VAL A 206 7.83 -4.86 -11.69
C VAL A 206 7.35 -6.10 -10.94
N HIS A 207 7.16 -5.99 -9.64
CA HIS A 207 6.41 -6.97 -8.88
C HIS A 207 4.91 -6.70 -9.07
N PHE A 208 4.20 -7.67 -9.64
CA PHE A 208 2.77 -7.58 -9.92
C PHE A 208 2.02 -8.67 -9.16
N SER A 209 1.09 -8.28 -8.31
CA SER A 209 0.25 -9.23 -7.58
C SER A 209 -1.23 -8.91 -7.71
N VAL A 210 -2.06 -9.94 -7.61
CA VAL A 210 -3.51 -9.88 -7.74
C VAL A 210 -4.15 -10.52 -6.51
N ALA A 211 -5.22 -9.92 -6.02
CA ALA A 211 -6.08 -10.53 -5.00
C ALA A 211 -7.56 -10.41 -5.42
N CYS A 212 -8.36 -11.38 -5.02
CA CYS A 212 -9.81 -11.35 -5.17
C CYS A 212 -10.45 -11.50 -3.78
N ASN A 213 -11.22 -10.49 -3.35
CA ASN A 213 -11.79 -10.43 -2.01
C ASN A 213 -10.72 -10.64 -0.91
N ASP A 214 -9.60 -9.94 -1.03
CA ASP A 214 -8.42 -9.99 -0.15
C ASP A 214 -7.68 -11.35 -0.11
N VAL A 215 -8.02 -12.29 -0.99
CA VAL A 215 -7.31 -13.56 -1.13
C VAL A 215 -6.37 -13.48 -2.33
N PRO A 216 -5.05 -13.71 -2.16
CA PRO A 216 -4.11 -13.77 -3.27
C PRO A 216 -4.52 -14.81 -4.30
N VAL A 217 -4.46 -14.43 -5.58
CA VAL A 217 -4.72 -15.32 -6.72
C VAL A 217 -3.54 -15.25 -7.69
N ASP A 218 -3.36 -16.31 -8.48
CA ASP A 218 -2.32 -16.33 -9.49
C ASP A 218 -2.55 -15.22 -10.52
N PRO A 219 -1.62 -14.29 -10.72
CA PRO A 219 -1.74 -13.28 -11.75
C PRO A 219 -1.89 -13.83 -13.15
N GLY A 220 -1.40 -15.05 -13.42
CA GLY A 220 -1.60 -15.75 -14.69
C GLY A 220 -3.08 -16.03 -15.01
N ASP A 221 -3.91 -16.28 -13.99
CA ASP A 221 -5.36 -16.46 -14.15
C ASP A 221 -6.10 -15.13 -14.41
N PHE A 222 -5.49 -14.00 -14.04
CA PHE A 222 -6.06 -12.67 -14.23
C PHE A 222 -5.66 -12.03 -15.55
N LEU A 223 -4.41 -12.24 -15.98
CA LEU A 223 -3.87 -11.68 -17.22
C LEU A 223 -4.36 -12.45 -18.45
N PRO A 224 -4.37 -11.84 -19.65
CA PRO A 224 -4.68 -12.56 -20.88
C PRO A 224 -3.59 -13.60 -21.16
N GLU A 225 -3.98 -14.77 -21.70
CA GLU A 225 -3.01 -15.74 -22.19
C GLU A 225 -2.11 -15.10 -23.25
N GLU A 226 -0.80 -15.28 -23.11
CA GLU A 226 0.16 -14.83 -24.12
C GLU A 226 -0.08 -15.63 -25.41
N SER A 227 -0.42 -14.95 -26.49
CA SER A 227 -0.72 -15.52 -27.81
C SER A 227 0.52 -15.59 -28.70
#